data_d1bb2e050b8d76da348df15a601c105f
#
_entry.id   d1bb2e050b8d76da348df15a601c105f
#
_cell.length_a   1.000
_cell.length_b   1.000
_cell.length_c   1.000
_cell.angle_alpha   90.00
_cell.angle_beta   90.00
_cell.angle_gamma   90.00
#
_symmetry.space_group_name_H-M   'P 1'
#
loop_
_entity.id
_entity.type
_entity.pdbx_description
1 polymer ?
#
loop_
_entity_poly.entity_id
_entity_poly.type
_entity_poly.pdbx_seq_one_letter_code
_entity_poly.pdbx_strand_id
1 'polypeptide(L)'
;MARIEDMEPTDINDAELNYGVVIDCGSSGSRVFVYFWPRHNGNPHDLLNIRQMKDKNRKPVVKKIKPGISTLASSPSKAIDYLRPLLRYAADYVPVTKHKETPLYILCTAGMRLLPESQQGAILQNLYVNVPVEFDFLFSESHAEVISGKQEGVYAWIGINFVLGRFDHIEDSDDALVAVTVSSNPNQGSVIRKRTVGILDMGGASLQIAYEVTNPVVFDSLKQEEAAKSLLAEFNLGCDVLHTEHVYRVYVTTFLGFGGNYARQRYEDLIFNNATAANRLPGQHMGVNEEKPYLDPCLSLETTDTIQKDEQTLHLKGVGNFDECCKQIRPFLNKGNETSMSFNGAYQPPIDFYNSEFYGFSEFYYCTEDVLRMGGQYDGIVYKKAAKDYCATKWATLKERFDRNLFSSHADLYRLKDQCFKSAWMHEVLHSGFNFPTDYSNLKTAQLIYDKEIQWTLGAILYKTRFLPLRDLRQDAIRTNHSSWLRVSFVYNHYLFFACFFVVLLAIILYVLRLRRIHRRTQQELQWLEEGESLTEEA
;
A
#
# COMPACT_ATOMS: atom_id res chain seq x y z
N MET A 1 15.06 -13.50 17.61
CA MET A 1 16.26 -12.71 18.01
C MET A 1 16.73 -11.92 16.78
N ALA A 2 16.93 -10.59 16.89
CA ALA A 2 17.58 -9.85 15.80
C ALA A 2 18.98 -10.46 15.59
N ARG A 3 19.34 -10.78 14.34
CA ARG A 3 20.68 -11.27 14.04
C ARG A 3 21.68 -10.16 14.40
N ILE A 4 22.77 -10.51 15.07
CA ILE A 4 23.83 -9.53 15.49
C ILE A 4 24.33 -8.71 14.29
N GLU A 5 24.37 -9.30 13.10
CA GLU A 5 24.70 -8.64 11.82
C GLU A 5 23.79 -7.45 11.46
N ASP A 6 22.54 -7.44 11.94
CA ASP A 6 21.59 -6.36 11.68
C ASP A 6 21.87 -5.10 12.53
N MET A 7 22.76 -5.18 13.50
CA MET A 7 23.12 -4.07 14.40
C MET A 7 24.35 -3.27 13.95
N GLU A 8 25.11 -3.78 12.99
CA GLU A 8 26.35 -3.12 12.53
C GLU A 8 26.11 -2.07 11.43
N PRO A 9 27.00 -1.07 11.29
CA PRO A 9 26.98 -0.17 10.15
C PRO A 9 27.14 -0.95 8.83
N THR A 10 26.53 -0.46 7.75
CA THR A 10 26.68 -1.08 6.44
C THR A 10 28.10 -0.85 5.92
N ASP A 11 28.81 -1.93 5.54
CA ASP A 11 30.13 -1.83 4.94
C ASP A 11 30.02 -1.42 3.46
N ILE A 12 30.19 -0.13 3.20
CA ILE A 12 30.12 0.43 1.84
C ILE A 12 31.32 0.06 0.96
N ASN A 13 32.37 -0.54 1.52
CA ASN A 13 33.56 -0.98 0.76
C ASN A 13 33.38 -2.42 0.24
N ASP A 14 32.36 -3.14 0.68
CA ASP A 14 32.06 -4.46 0.16
C ASP A 14 31.52 -4.35 -1.28
N ALA A 15 32.34 -4.79 -2.23
CA ALA A 15 32.01 -4.74 -3.66
C ALA A 15 30.85 -5.69 -4.06
N GLU A 16 30.56 -6.72 -3.25
CA GLU A 16 29.50 -7.69 -3.50
C GLU A 16 28.11 -7.17 -3.12
N LEU A 17 28.02 -6.03 -2.41
CA LEU A 17 26.74 -5.45 -2.05
C LEU A 17 26.07 -4.77 -3.25
N ASN A 18 24.79 -5.01 -3.36
CA ASN A 18 23.87 -4.32 -4.23
C ASN A 18 23.07 -3.30 -3.41
N TYR A 19 22.59 -2.24 -4.06
CA TYR A 19 21.88 -1.15 -3.41
C TYR A 19 20.55 -0.87 -4.12
N GLY A 20 19.62 -0.26 -3.41
CA GLY A 20 18.38 0.24 -3.96
C GLY A 20 17.86 1.44 -3.16
N VAL A 21 17.26 2.39 -3.86
CA VAL A 21 16.74 3.61 -3.28
C VAL A 21 15.24 3.69 -3.52
N VAL A 22 14.48 3.97 -2.46
CA VAL A 22 13.03 4.22 -2.55
C VAL A 22 12.71 5.56 -1.93
N ILE A 23 12.02 6.41 -2.67
CA ILE A 23 11.44 7.66 -2.17
C ILE A 23 9.94 7.46 -2.02
N ASP A 24 9.46 7.53 -0.77
CA ASP A 24 8.05 7.54 -0.42
C ASP A 24 7.56 8.99 -0.44
N CYS A 25 6.69 9.32 -1.40
CA CYS A 25 6.06 10.62 -1.51
C CYS A 25 4.65 10.60 -0.88
N GLY A 26 4.60 10.74 0.44
CA GLY A 26 3.37 10.75 1.23
C GLY A 26 2.64 12.10 1.21
N SER A 27 1.43 12.12 1.77
CA SER A 27 0.57 13.33 1.85
C SER A 27 1.14 14.43 2.74
N SER A 28 1.89 14.08 3.79
CA SER A 28 2.46 15.04 4.76
C SER A 28 3.94 15.36 4.51
N GLY A 29 4.60 14.69 3.58
CA GLY A 29 6.02 14.86 3.28
C GLY A 29 6.57 13.69 2.50
N SER A 30 7.81 13.84 2.02
CA SER A 30 8.52 12.78 1.30
C SER A 30 9.69 12.27 2.12
N ARG A 31 9.98 10.97 2.01
CA ARG A 31 11.08 10.27 2.69
C ARG A 31 11.89 9.45 1.72
N VAL A 32 13.22 9.45 1.87
CA VAL A 32 14.11 8.56 1.15
C VAL A 32 14.60 7.46 2.09
N PHE A 33 14.63 6.23 1.55
CA PHE A 33 15.17 5.04 2.19
C PHE A 33 16.22 4.44 1.28
N VAL A 34 17.36 4.06 1.85
CA VAL A 34 18.43 3.34 1.16
C VAL A 34 18.48 1.92 1.68
N TYR A 35 18.43 0.98 0.78
CA TYR A 35 18.48 -0.45 1.03
C TYR A 35 19.74 -1.04 0.42
N PHE A 36 20.18 -2.19 0.95
CA PHE A 36 21.26 -2.98 0.40
C PHE A 36 20.96 -4.47 0.57
N TRP A 37 21.59 -5.28 -0.25
CA TRP A 37 21.56 -6.73 -0.13
C TRP A 37 22.81 -7.35 -0.72
N PRO A 38 23.27 -8.50 -0.17
CA PRO A 38 24.37 -9.26 -0.73
C PRO A 38 23.95 -9.88 -2.07
N ARG A 39 24.92 -10.36 -2.81
CA ARG A 39 24.65 -11.13 -4.02
C ARG A 39 23.78 -12.35 -3.68
N HIS A 40 22.80 -12.65 -4.54
CA HIS A 40 21.91 -13.80 -4.37
C HIS A 40 22.70 -15.11 -4.46
N ASN A 41 22.40 -16.05 -3.57
CA ASN A 41 23.10 -17.34 -3.47
C ASN A 41 22.78 -18.32 -4.63
N GLY A 42 21.87 -17.97 -5.53
CA GLY A 42 21.44 -18.80 -6.65
C GLY A 42 20.36 -19.83 -6.31
N ASN A 43 19.94 -19.93 -5.06
CA ASN A 43 18.83 -20.80 -4.66
C ASN A 43 17.49 -20.15 -5.01
N PRO A 44 16.67 -20.72 -5.92
CA PRO A 44 15.40 -20.12 -6.34
C PRO A 44 14.35 -20.08 -5.21
N HIS A 45 14.57 -20.82 -4.13
CA HIS A 45 13.67 -20.84 -2.96
C HIS A 45 13.94 -19.67 -2.00
N ASP A 46 15.09 -19.01 -2.11
CA ASP A 46 15.45 -17.91 -1.23
C ASP A 46 15.05 -16.57 -1.83
N LEU A 47 14.49 -15.69 -1.00
CA LEU A 47 14.26 -14.31 -1.38
C LEU A 47 15.53 -13.48 -1.20
N LEU A 48 15.61 -12.32 -1.88
CA LEU A 48 16.69 -11.36 -1.68
C LEU A 48 16.74 -10.94 -0.19
N ASN A 49 17.91 -11.04 0.43
CA ASN A 49 18.12 -10.62 1.82
C ASN A 49 18.31 -9.09 1.90
N ILE A 50 17.24 -8.37 1.59
CA ILE A 50 17.23 -6.90 1.57
C ILE A 50 17.21 -6.37 2.99
N ARG A 51 18.11 -5.42 3.27
CA ARG A 51 18.25 -4.76 4.58
C ARG A 51 18.27 -3.25 4.39
N GLN A 52 17.75 -2.53 5.38
CA GLN A 52 17.86 -1.08 5.41
C GLN A 52 19.30 -0.67 5.74
N MET A 53 19.85 0.24 4.95
CA MET A 53 21.20 0.76 5.15
C MET A 53 21.31 1.52 6.46
N LYS A 54 22.41 1.31 7.19
CA LYS A 54 22.76 2.03 8.42
C LYS A 54 24.05 2.82 8.25
N ASP A 55 24.06 4.02 8.80
CA ASP A 55 25.23 4.90 8.82
C ASP A 55 26.31 4.42 9.83
N LYS A 56 27.41 5.16 9.90
CA LYS A 56 28.51 4.89 10.83
C LYS A 56 28.10 4.91 12.31
N ASN A 57 26.97 5.57 12.62
CA ASN A 57 26.41 5.65 13.96
C ASN A 57 25.32 4.58 14.19
N ARG A 58 25.22 3.59 13.29
CA ARG A 58 24.21 2.52 13.30
C ARG A 58 22.77 3.03 13.14
N LYS A 59 22.59 4.29 12.68
CA LYS A 59 21.27 4.84 12.42
C LYS A 59 20.79 4.49 11.02
N PRO A 60 19.50 4.22 10.83
CA PRO A 60 18.95 4.02 9.50
C PRO A 60 19.22 5.21 8.57
N VAL A 61 19.62 4.92 7.34
CA VAL A 61 19.82 5.96 6.31
C VAL A 61 18.45 6.35 5.76
N VAL A 62 17.87 7.34 6.42
CA VAL A 62 16.54 7.90 6.11
C VAL A 62 16.59 9.42 6.25
N LYS A 63 15.97 10.11 5.30
CA LYS A 63 15.80 11.57 5.38
C LYS A 63 14.36 11.93 4.99
N LYS A 64 13.76 12.87 5.72
CA LYS A 64 12.40 13.35 5.49
C LYS A 64 12.40 14.84 5.19
N ILE A 65 11.53 15.25 4.26
CA ILE A 65 11.22 16.64 3.95
C ILE A 65 9.70 16.87 4.01
N LYS A 66 9.30 18.10 4.27
CA LYS A 66 7.89 18.56 4.30
C LYS A 66 7.79 19.84 3.46
N PRO A 67 6.58 20.16 2.97
CA PRO A 67 5.33 19.41 2.94
C PRO A 67 5.34 18.28 1.93
N GLY A 68 4.22 17.56 1.70
CA GLY A 68 4.12 16.52 0.66
C GLY A 68 4.26 17.08 -0.77
N ILE A 69 4.77 16.27 -1.70
CA ILE A 69 4.99 16.67 -3.11
C ILE A 69 3.70 17.11 -3.83
N SER A 70 2.54 16.63 -3.39
CA SER A 70 1.23 17.02 -3.93
C SER A 70 0.92 18.50 -3.80
N THR A 71 1.60 19.22 -2.90
CA THR A 71 1.48 20.70 -2.79
C THR A 71 2.04 21.43 -4.02
N LEU A 72 2.81 20.74 -4.87
CA LEU A 72 3.34 21.28 -6.11
C LEU A 72 2.38 21.15 -7.30
N ALA A 73 1.12 20.79 -7.09
CA ALA A 73 0.11 20.66 -8.13
C ALA A 73 0.00 21.90 -9.05
N SER A 74 0.17 23.11 -8.48
CA SER A 74 0.19 24.38 -9.21
C SER A 74 1.56 24.79 -9.75
N SER A 75 2.63 24.07 -9.41
CA SER A 75 4.02 24.38 -9.77
C SER A 75 4.83 23.12 -10.03
N PRO A 76 4.41 22.24 -10.97
CA PRO A 76 5.02 20.92 -11.18
C PRO A 76 6.48 20.99 -11.63
N SER A 77 6.92 22.10 -12.25
CA SER A 77 8.31 22.35 -12.62
C SER A 77 9.30 22.36 -11.44
N LYS A 78 8.79 22.51 -10.21
CA LYS A 78 9.61 22.48 -8.98
C LYS A 78 9.78 21.09 -8.39
N ALA A 79 9.25 20.03 -9.00
CA ALA A 79 9.26 18.68 -8.43
C ALA A 79 10.69 18.16 -8.22
N ILE A 80 11.60 18.34 -9.18
CA ILE A 80 13.01 17.93 -9.03
C ILE A 80 13.71 18.74 -7.93
N ASP A 81 13.49 20.06 -7.85
CA ASP A 81 14.08 20.90 -6.81
C ASP A 81 13.65 20.46 -5.41
N TYR A 82 12.38 20.08 -5.28
CA TYR A 82 11.82 19.57 -4.04
C TYR A 82 12.45 18.24 -3.62
N LEU A 83 12.64 17.27 -4.55
CA LEU A 83 13.23 15.97 -4.25
C LEU A 83 14.76 15.97 -4.21
N ARG A 84 15.44 16.99 -4.78
CA ARG A 84 16.91 17.06 -4.85
C ARG A 84 17.61 16.84 -3.49
N PRO A 85 17.13 17.39 -2.35
CA PRO A 85 17.76 17.13 -1.06
C PRO A 85 17.70 15.65 -0.62
N LEU A 86 16.69 14.89 -1.06
CA LEU A 86 16.56 13.46 -0.79
C LEU A 86 17.44 12.65 -1.74
N LEU A 87 17.45 13.01 -3.02
CA LEU A 87 18.27 12.34 -4.04
C LEU A 87 19.77 12.50 -3.76
N ARG A 88 20.21 13.71 -3.40
CA ARG A 88 21.60 13.95 -2.98
C ARG A 88 21.97 13.14 -1.74
N TYR A 89 21.08 13.13 -0.75
CA TYR A 89 21.30 12.34 0.46
C TYR A 89 21.51 10.86 0.13
N ALA A 90 20.69 10.27 -0.76
CA ALA A 90 20.90 8.89 -1.19
C ALA A 90 22.22 8.71 -1.94
N ALA A 91 22.57 9.64 -2.83
CA ALA A 91 23.81 9.60 -3.60
C ALA A 91 25.06 9.70 -2.72
N ASP A 92 24.98 10.41 -1.59
CA ASP A 92 26.10 10.53 -0.62
C ASP A 92 26.37 9.21 0.13
N TYR A 93 25.35 8.34 0.27
CA TYR A 93 25.47 7.07 0.99
C TYR A 93 25.75 5.87 0.08
N VAL A 94 25.25 5.86 -1.13
CA VAL A 94 25.52 4.78 -2.10
C VAL A 94 26.89 5.01 -2.74
N PRO A 95 27.80 4.00 -2.81
CA PRO A 95 29.07 4.14 -3.51
C PRO A 95 28.87 4.60 -4.97
N VAL A 96 29.64 5.59 -5.41
CA VAL A 96 29.51 6.18 -6.77
C VAL A 96 29.66 5.12 -7.87
N THR A 97 30.51 4.12 -7.65
CA THR A 97 30.71 3.00 -8.59
C THR A 97 29.47 2.13 -8.76
N LYS A 98 28.53 2.19 -7.80
CA LYS A 98 27.30 1.40 -7.79
C LYS A 98 26.07 2.18 -8.26
N HIS A 99 26.15 3.51 -8.47
CA HIS A 99 25.00 4.33 -8.84
C HIS A 99 24.27 3.77 -10.07
N LYS A 100 24.97 3.46 -11.16
CA LYS A 100 24.37 2.98 -12.42
C LYS A 100 23.67 1.62 -12.30
N GLU A 101 23.98 0.84 -11.28
CA GLU A 101 23.37 -0.46 -10.99
C GLU A 101 22.28 -0.37 -9.93
N THR A 102 22.19 0.76 -9.23
CA THR A 102 21.26 0.99 -8.11
C THR A 102 19.92 1.49 -8.63
N PRO A 103 18.84 0.69 -8.56
CA PRO A 103 17.52 1.14 -8.94
C PRO A 103 17.03 2.22 -7.97
N LEU A 104 16.49 3.29 -8.54
CA LEU A 104 15.81 4.36 -7.83
C LEU A 104 14.30 4.30 -8.13
N TYR A 105 13.48 4.16 -7.09
CA TYR A 105 12.03 4.21 -7.19
C TYR A 105 11.48 5.45 -6.48
N ILE A 106 10.63 6.21 -7.15
CA ILE A 106 9.89 7.37 -6.60
C ILE A 106 8.41 7.00 -6.60
N LEU A 107 7.89 6.66 -5.44
CA LEU A 107 6.54 6.09 -5.31
C LEU A 107 5.65 7.07 -4.53
N CYS A 108 4.64 7.60 -5.22
CA CYS A 108 3.72 8.57 -4.67
C CYS A 108 2.44 7.87 -4.18
N THR A 109 1.97 8.27 -3.00
CA THR A 109 0.83 7.64 -2.32
C THR A 109 -0.42 8.54 -2.28
N ALA A 110 -1.22 8.43 -1.24
CA ALA A 110 -2.54 9.04 -1.11
C ALA A 110 -2.57 10.55 -1.41
N GLY A 111 -1.53 11.31 -1.04
CA GLY A 111 -1.48 12.74 -1.32
C GLY A 111 -1.56 13.06 -2.82
N MET A 112 -0.86 12.29 -3.64
CA MET A 112 -0.91 12.45 -5.10
C MET A 112 -2.19 11.87 -5.69
N ARG A 113 -2.73 10.76 -5.16
CA ARG A 113 -4.01 10.18 -5.63
C ARG A 113 -5.20 11.14 -5.52
N LEU A 114 -5.12 12.14 -4.65
CA LEU A 114 -6.16 13.17 -4.49
C LEU A 114 -6.11 14.26 -5.56
N LEU A 115 -5.03 14.36 -6.32
CA LEU A 115 -4.89 15.31 -7.41
C LEU A 115 -5.54 14.79 -8.70
N PRO A 116 -6.00 15.68 -9.60
CA PRO A 116 -6.36 15.30 -10.96
C PRO A 116 -5.19 14.64 -11.71
N GLU A 117 -5.47 13.67 -12.58
CA GLU A 117 -4.45 12.92 -13.33
C GLU A 117 -3.49 13.83 -14.12
N SER A 118 -4.00 14.94 -14.68
CA SER A 118 -3.18 15.92 -15.41
C SER A 118 -2.11 16.56 -14.52
N GLN A 119 -2.44 16.84 -13.24
CA GLN A 119 -1.48 17.40 -12.28
C GLN A 119 -0.50 16.35 -11.78
N GLN A 120 -0.97 15.12 -11.55
CA GLN A 120 -0.09 13.98 -11.24
C GLN A 120 0.93 13.77 -12.37
N GLY A 121 0.45 13.71 -13.62
CA GLY A 121 1.29 13.53 -14.80
C GLY A 121 2.32 14.64 -14.99
N ALA A 122 1.95 15.89 -14.73
CA ALA A 122 2.88 17.03 -14.86
C ALA A 122 4.02 16.97 -13.83
N ILE A 123 3.75 16.55 -12.59
CA ILE A 123 4.76 16.36 -11.56
C ILE A 123 5.70 15.20 -11.95
N LEU A 124 5.13 14.03 -12.33
CA LEU A 124 5.92 12.87 -12.73
C LEU A 124 6.77 13.16 -13.97
N GLN A 125 6.22 13.86 -14.98
CA GLN A 125 6.95 14.24 -16.19
C GLN A 125 8.19 15.09 -15.87
N ASN A 126 8.09 16.03 -14.94
CA ASN A 126 9.26 16.81 -14.52
C ASN A 126 10.34 15.90 -13.91
N LEU A 127 9.96 14.88 -13.11
CA LEU A 127 10.91 13.94 -12.52
C LEU A 127 11.54 13.04 -13.60
N TYR A 128 10.77 12.53 -14.56
CA TYR A 128 11.28 11.68 -15.65
C TYR A 128 12.37 12.36 -16.46
N VAL A 129 12.19 13.65 -16.72
CA VAL A 129 13.16 14.42 -17.53
C VAL A 129 14.39 14.78 -16.71
N ASN A 130 14.23 15.22 -15.48
CA ASN A 130 15.32 15.87 -14.74
C ASN A 130 16.12 14.92 -13.83
N VAL A 131 15.53 13.84 -13.33
CA VAL A 131 16.27 12.88 -12.47
C VAL A 131 17.47 12.27 -13.20
N PRO A 132 17.34 11.73 -14.45
CA PRO A 132 18.48 11.14 -15.16
C PRO A 132 19.55 12.14 -15.58
N VAL A 133 19.23 13.44 -15.63
CA VAL A 133 20.20 14.50 -15.95
C VAL A 133 21.07 14.84 -14.75
N GLU A 134 20.52 14.77 -13.54
CA GLU A 134 21.21 15.18 -12.32
C GLU A 134 21.85 14.00 -11.54
N PHE A 135 21.35 12.77 -11.73
CA PHE A 135 21.74 11.59 -10.95
C PHE A 135 21.92 10.36 -11.83
N ASP A 136 23.01 9.63 -11.62
CA ASP A 136 23.39 8.43 -12.38
C ASP A 136 22.72 7.13 -11.90
N PHE A 137 21.64 7.21 -11.11
CA PHE A 137 20.91 6.02 -10.66
C PHE A 137 20.21 5.30 -11.83
N LEU A 138 20.02 3.99 -11.67
CA LEU A 138 19.16 3.22 -12.59
C LEU A 138 17.72 3.69 -12.45
N PHE A 139 17.28 4.57 -13.34
CA PHE A 139 15.97 5.20 -13.31
C PHE A 139 15.32 5.20 -14.69
N SER A 140 14.03 4.90 -14.73
CA SER A 140 13.19 4.94 -15.93
C SER A 140 11.79 5.44 -15.57
N GLU A 141 10.95 5.70 -16.56
CA GLU A 141 9.58 6.15 -16.33
C GLU A 141 8.78 5.20 -15.43
N SER A 142 8.99 3.89 -15.55
CA SER A 142 8.32 2.88 -14.71
C SER A 142 8.79 2.88 -13.25
N HIS A 143 9.83 3.66 -12.92
CA HIS A 143 10.36 3.79 -11.56
C HIS A 143 9.75 4.95 -10.78
N ALA A 144 9.06 5.90 -11.43
CA ALA A 144 8.31 6.95 -10.74
C ALA A 144 6.83 6.83 -11.09
N GLU A 145 6.00 6.61 -10.09
CA GLU A 145 4.57 6.38 -10.29
C GLU A 145 3.72 6.81 -9.08
N VAL A 146 2.46 7.07 -9.32
CA VAL A 146 1.45 7.16 -8.27
C VAL A 146 0.90 5.75 -8.06
N ILE A 147 1.36 5.09 -7.00
CA ILE A 147 0.92 3.73 -6.69
C ILE A 147 -0.53 3.72 -6.21
N SER A 148 -1.27 2.69 -6.58
CA SER A 148 -2.61 2.47 -6.06
C SER A 148 -2.56 2.13 -4.56
N GLY A 149 -3.65 2.40 -3.84
CA GLY A 149 -3.73 1.98 -2.43
C GLY A 149 -3.64 0.46 -2.26
N LYS A 150 -4.04 -0.31 -3.28
CA LYS A 150 -3.86 -1.76 -3.30
C LYS A 150 -2.37 -2.14 -3.36
N GLN A 151 -1.58 -1.51 -4.21
CA GLN A 151 -0.13 -1.73 -4.27
C GLN A 151 0.54 -1.34 -2.94
N GLU A 152 0.17 -0.18 -2.38
CA GLU A 152 0.67 0.28 -1.06
C GLU A 152 0.40 -0.75 0.04
N GLY A 153 -0.83 -1.29 0.11
CA GLY A 153 -1.20 -2.34 1.07
C GLY A 153 -0.49 -3.66 0.84
N VAL A 154 -0.30 -4.09 -0.43
CA VAL A 154 0.50 -5.29 -0.77
C VAL A 154 1.95 -5.11 -0.33
N TYR A 155 2.55 -3.96 -0.61
CA TYR A 155 3.94 -3.70 -0.22
C TYR A 155 4.10 -3.64 1.29
N ALA A 156 3.16 -3.04 2.02
CA ALA A 156 3.18 -3.06 3.48
C ALA A 156 3.08 -4.49 4.03
N TRP A 157 2.18 -5.31 3.46
CA TRP A 157 2.04 -6.71 3.84
C TRP A 157 3.31 -7.53 3.56
N ILE A 158 3.95 -7.32 2.39
CA ILE A 158 5.22 -7.97 2.04
C ILE A 158 6.31 -7.56 3.04
N GLY A 159 6.45 -6.26 3.31
CA GLY A 159 7.48 -5.72 4.19
C GLY A 159 7.43 -6.32 5.60
N ILE A 160 6.26 -6.38 6.21
CA ILE A 160 6.10 -6.93 7.56
C ILE A 160 6.38 -8.43 7.62
N ASN A 161 5.82 -9.20 6.69
CA ASN A 161 6.00 -10.65 6.66
C ASN A 161 7.46 -11.03 6.38
N PHE A 162 8.16 -10.23 5.57
CA PHE A 162 9.60 -10.39 5.34
C PHE A 162 10.41 -10.13 6.62
N VAL A 163 10.16 -9.04 7.34
CA VAL A 163 10.87 -8.73 8.60
C VAL A 163 10.61 -9.77 9.66
N LEU A 164 9.39 -10.33 9.72
CA LEU A 164 9.02 -11.38 10.66
C LEU A 164 9.55 -12.78 10.27
N GLY A 165 10.21 -12.92 9.09
CA GLY A 165 10.70 -14.21 8.61
C GLY A 165 9.58 -15.19 8.23
N ARG A 166 8.39 -14.66 7.86
CA ARG A 166 7.23 -15.50 7.50
C ARG A 166 7.37 -16.14 6.11
N PHE A 167 8.34 -15.68 5.34
CA PHE A 167 8.69 -16.24 4.01
C PHE A 167 9.86 -17.22 4.04
N ASP A 168 10.49 -17.43 5.21
CA ASP A 168 11.60 -18.37 5.39
C ASP A 168 11.09 -19.82 5.45
N HIS A 169 11.97 -20.78 5.12
CA HIS A 169 11.64 -22.20 5.15
C HIS A 169 11.33 -22.72 6.58
N ILE A 170 10.64 -23.87 6.63
CA ILE A 170 10.00 -24.42 7.84
C ILE A 170 11.03 -24.97 8.86
N GLU A 171 12.29 -25.18 8.47
CA GLU A 171 13.20 -26.10 9.16
C GLU A 171 13.49 -25.81 10.64
N ASP A 172 13.17 -24.61 11.20
CA ASP A 172 13.59 -24.26 12.56
C ASP A 172 12.66 -23.30 13.33
N SER A 173 11.33 -23.36 13.22
CA SER A 173 10.52 -22.36 13.94
C SER A 173 9.31 -22.91 14.68
N ASP A 174 9.08 -22.35 15.89
CA ASP A 174 7.84 -22.45 16.67
C ASP A 174 6.65 -21.68 16.04
N ASP A 175 6.79 -21.20 14.81
CA ASP A 175 5.76 -20.43 14.12
C ASP A 175 4.58 -21.32 13.70
N ALA A 176 3.37 -20.77 13.81
CA ALA A 176 2.17 -21.47 13.38
C ALA A 176 2.19 -21.76 11.87
N LEU A 177 1.89 -23.00 11.49
CA LEU A 177 1.83 -23.47 10.11
C LEU A 177 0.40 -23.41 9.60
N VAL A 178 0.25 -23.14 8.30
CA VAL A 178 -1.04 -23.18 7.60
C VAL A 178 -0.93 -23.99 6.32
N ALA A 179 -2.00 -24.69 5.99
CA ALA A 179 -2.16 -25.33 4.68
C ALA A 179 -2.82 -24.31 3.72
N VAL A 180 -2.16 -24.02 2.62
CA VAL A 180 -2.63 -23.04 1.61
C VAL A 180 -2.88 -23.74 0.28
N THR A 181 -4.06 -23.51 -0.29
CA THR A 181 -4.38 -24.00 -1.64
C THR A 181 -3.93 -22.96 -2.66
N VAL A 182 -2.79 -23.22 -3.32
CA VAL A 182 -2.13 -22.28 -4.25
C VAL A 182 -2.84 -22.19 -5.61
N SER A 183 -3.60 -23.22 -6.00
CA SER A 183 -4.27 -23.29 -7.30
C SER A 183 -5.78 -23.48 -7.16
N SER A 184 -6.53 -22.90 -8.09
CA SER A 184 -7.96 -23.21 -8.28
C SER A 184 -8.23 -24.64 -8.76
N ASN A 185 -7.18 -25.42 -9.02
CA ASN A 185 -7.29 -26.83 -9.41
C ASN A 185 -7.21 -27.72 -8.16
N PRO A 186 -8.30 -28.40 -7.76
CA PRO A 186 -8.35 -29.22 -6.54
C PRO A 186 -7.41 -30.42 -6.54
N ASN A 187 -6.79 -30.76 -7.69
CA ASN A 187 -5.83 -31.83 -7.82
C ASN A 187 -4.36 -31.40 -7.57
N GLN A 188 -4.10 -30.11 -7.41
CA GLN A 188 -2.80 -29.61 -6.95
C GLN A 188 -2.85 -29.49 -5.44
N GLY A 189 -2.04 -30.26 -4.72
CA GLY A 189 -2.03 -30.38 -3.27
C GLY A 189 -1.85 -29.02 -2.54
N SER A 190 -2.23 -29.00 -1.28
CA SER A 190 -1.98 -27.85 -0.39
C SER A 190 -0.49 -27.77 -0.05
N VAL A 191 0.04 -26.56 -0.06
CA VAL A 191 1.40 -26.23 0.42
C VAL A 191 1.30 -25.91 1.91
N ILE A 192 2.13 -26.53 2.74
CA ILE A 192 2.24 -26.20 4.18
C ILE A 192 3.37 -25.18 4.31
N ARG A 193 3.07 -24.03 4.90
CA ARG A 193 4.05 -22.96 5.15
C ARG A 193 3.73 -22.18 6.43
N LYS A 194 4.66 -21.32 6.85
CA LYS A 194 4.44 -20.44 7.99
C LYS A 194 3.23 -19.55 7.76
N ARG A 195 2.44 -19.34 8.82
CA ARG A 195 1.31 -18.41 8.79
C ARG A 195 1.82 -16.98 8.62
N THR A 196 1.31 -16.28 7.60
CA THR A 196 1.56 -14.86 7.41
C THR A 196 0.71 -14.01 8.35
N VAL A 197 1.14 -12.78 8.60
CA VAL A 197 0.37 -11.82 9.40
C VAL A 197 -0.41 -10.87 8.49
N GLY A 198 -1.59 -10.46 8.96
CA GLY A 198 -2.34 -9.37 8.36
C GLY A 198 -1.82 -8.01 8.82
N ILE A 199 -2.12 -6.97 8.05
CA ILE A 199 -1.74 -5.59 8.37
C ILE A 199 -2.94 -4.66 8.39
N LEU A 200 -2.82 -3.64 9.23
CA LEU A 200 -3.66 -2.46 9.27
C LEU A 200 -2.73 -1.25 9.22
N ASP A 201 -2.91 -0.37 8.23
CA ASP A 201 -2.12 0.85 8.11
C ASP A 201 -3.05 2.06 7.94
N MET A 202 -3.02 2.99 8.90
CA MET A 202 -3.81 4.21 8.85
C MET A 202 -2.86 5.40 8.72
N GLY A 203 -2.69 5.88 7.50
CA GLY A 203 -1.97 7.11 7.23
C GLY A 203 -2.79 8.37 7.52
N GLY A 204 -2.30 9.53 7.07
CA GLY A 204 -3.04 10.80 7.20
C GLY A 204 -4.29 10.87 6.33
N ALA A 205 -4.24 10.34 5.10
CA ALA A 205 -5.30 10.46 4.10
C ALA A 205 -6.01 9.14 3.77
N SER A 206 -5.36 7.99 3.96
CA SER A 206 -5.92 6.67 3.62
C SER A 206 -5.74 5.66 4.75
N LEU A 207 -6.56 4.62 4.69
CA LEU A 207 -6.55 3.47 5.57
C LEU A 207 -6.47 2.21 4.70
N GLN A 208 -5.59 1.27 5.05
CA GLN A 208 -5.44 -0.01 4.37
C GLN A 208 -5.61 -1.16 5.35
N ILE A 209 -6.17 -2.27 4.83
CA ILE A 209 -6.09 -3.59 5.43
C ILE A 209 -5.60 -4.57 4.38
N ALA A 210 -4.66 -5.44 4.75
CA ALA A 210 -4.25 -6.55 3.88
C ALA A 210 -3.99 -7.80 4.69
N TYR A 211 -4.46 -8.95 4.21
CA TYR A 211 -4.24 -10.26 4.82
C TYR A 211 -4.33 -11.37 3.79
N GLU A 212 -3.61 -12.45 4.03
CA GLU A 212 -3.62 -13.60 3.15
C GLU A 212 -4.95 -14.38 3.25
N VAL A 213 -5.47 -14.77 2.08
CA VAL A 213 -6.65 -15.63 1.96
C VAL A 213 -6.18 -17.04 1.61
N THR A 214 -6.12 -17.90 2.63
CA THR A 214 -5.55 -19.25 2.53
C THR A 214 -6.47 -20.25 1.83
N ASN A 215 -7.77 -20.01 1.88
CA ASN A 215 -8.79 -20.87 1.28
C ASN A 215 -9.43 -20.20 0.05
N PRO A 216 -9.96 -20.97 -0.90
CA PRO A 216 -10.77 -20.42 -1.98
C PRO A 216 -11.96 -19.65 -1.40
N VAL A 217 -12.15 -18.42 -1.85
CA VAL A 217 -13.31 -17.61 -1.44
C VAL A 217 -14.54 -18.14 -2.17
N VAL A 218 -15.57 -18.51 -1.41
CA VAL A 218 -16.88 -18.88 -1.95
C VAL A 218 -17.71 -17.61 -2.01
N PHE A 219 -18.26 -17.30 -3.18
CA PHE A 219 -19.07 -16.11 -3.40
C PHE A 219 -20.55 -16.46 -3.51
N ASP A 220 -21.40 -15.67 -2.89
CA ASP A 220 -22.85 -15.86 -2.90
C ASP A 220 -23.49 -15.38 -4.23
N SER A 221 -22.78 -14.56 -4.98
CA SER A 221 -23.24 -14.01 -6.26
C SER A 221 -22.09 -13.62 -7.20
N LEU A 222 -22.37 -13.57 -8.51
CA LEU A 222 -21.41 -13.10 -9.53
C LEU A 222 -20.94 -11.65 -9.28
N LYS A 223 -21.82 -10.78 -8.78
CA LYS A 223 -21.46 -9.39 -8.44
C LYS A 223 -20.46 -9.34 -7.28
N GLN A 224 -20.63 -10.20 -6.28
CA GLN A 224 -19.72 -10.31 -5.15
C GLN A 224 -18.35 -10.86 -5.61
N GLU A 225 -18.35 -11.85 -6.51
CA GLU A 225 -17.15 -12.40 -7.11
C GLU A 225 -16.36 -11.34 -7.91
N GLU A 226 -17.04 -10.54 -8.74
CA GLU A 226 -16.40 -9.46 -9.51
C GLU A 226 -15.81 -8.38 -8.61
N ALA A 227 -16.55 -7.95 -7.58
CA ALA A 227 -16.08 -6.99 -6.60
C ALA A 227 -14.85 -7.52 -5.84
N ALA A 228 -14.87 -8.79 -5.43
CA ALA A 228 -13.78 -9.43 -4.71
C ALA A 228 -12.53 -9.63 -5.57
N LYS A 229 -12.66 -9.96 -6.86
CA LYS A 229 -11.51 -10.12 -7.78
C LYS A 229 -10.66 -8.86 -7.86
N SER A 230 -11.27 -7.68 -7.84
CA SER A 230 -10.54 -6.41 -7.84
C SER A 230 -9.73 -6.18 -6.55
N LEU A 231 -10.14 -6.80 -5.44
CA LEU A 231 -9.56 -6.64 -4.11
C LEU A 231 -8.54 -7.74 -3.75
N LEU A 232 -8.53 -8.85 -4.50
CA LEU A 232 -7.53 -9.90 -4.35
C LEU A 232 -6.30 -9.59 -5.20
N ALA A 233 -5.11 -9.70 -4.60
CA ALA A 233 -3.83 -9.63 -5.27
C ALA A 233 -3.18 -11.01 -5.20
N GLU A 234 -2.91 -11.62 -6.36
CA GLU A 234 -2.13 -12.85 -6.45
C GLU A 234 -0.79 -12.53 -7.10
N PHE A 235 0.30 -12.90 -6.45
CA PHE A 235 1.65 -12.59 -6.90
C PHE A 235 2.66 -13.62 -6.39
N ASN A 236 3.77 -13.75 -7.12
CA ASN A 236 4.93 -14.54 -6.73
C ASN A 236 6.07 -13.61 -6.30
N LEU A 237 6.60 -13.78 -5.10
CA LEU A 237 7.78 -13.06 -4.60
C LEU A 237 9.10 -13.72 -5.02
N GLY A 238 9.06 -14.99 -5.41
CA GLY A 238 10.25 -15.72 -5.87
C GLY A 238 10.78 -15.18 -7.19
N CYS A 239 12.06 -15.42 -7.44
CA CYS A 239 12.70 -15.03 -8.70
C CYS A 239 12.37 -15.99 -9.87
N ASP A 240 11.81 -17.15 -9.60
CA ASP A 240 11.46 -18.17 -10.59
C ASP A 240 9.94 -18.42 -10.63
N VAL A 241 9.37 -18.29 -11.82
CA VAL A 241 7.93 -18.54 -12.06
C VAL A 241 7.52 -20.01 -11.93
N LEU A 242 8.47 -20.94 -12.00
CA LEU A 242 8.22 -22.38 -11.87
C LEU A 242 8.05 -22.82 -10.42
N HIS A 243 8.54 -22.03 -9.46
CA HIS A 243 8.46 -22.33 -8.04
C HIS A 243 7.28 -21.56 -7.42
N THR A 244 6.31 -22.28 -6.88
CA THR A 244 5.05 -21.72 -6.35
C THR A 244 5.06 -21.48 -4.84
N GLU A 245 6.17 -21.75 -4.16
CA GLU A 245 6.30 -21.63 -2.71
C GLU A 245 6.08 -20.20 -2.21
N HIS A 246 6.45 -19.20 -3.01
CA HIS A 246 6.28 -17.78 -2.73
C HIS A 246 5.09 -17.15 -3.47
N VAL A 247 4.11 -17.95 -3.89
CA VAL A 247 2.85 -17.45 -4.43
C VAL A 247 1.90 -17.16 -3.28
N TYR A 248 1.42 -15.92 -3.21
CA TYR A 248 0.52 -15.45 -2.16
C TYR A 248 -0.74 -14.87 -2.79
N ARG A 249 -1.89 -15.17 -2.18
CA ARG A 249 -3.18 -14.53 -2.47
C ARG A 249 -3.56 -13.66 -1.30
N VAL A 250 -3.51 -12.35 -1.49
CA VAL A 250 -3.71 -11.36 -0.43
C VAL A 250 -4.95 -10.53 -0.76
N TYR A 251 -5.89 -10.49 0.17
CA TYR A 251 -6.97 -9.51 0.13
C TYR A 251 -6.40 -8.16 0.57
N VAL A 252 -6.65 -7.14 -0.23
CA VAL A 252 -6.19 -5.79 0.05
C VAL A 252 -7.28 -4.79 -0.26
N THR A 253 -7.63 -3.99 0.74
CA THR A 253 -8.56 -2.88 0.55
C THR A 253 -7.96 -1.60 1.09
N THR A 254 -8.14 -0.52 0.33
CA THR A 254 -7.75 0.84 0.70
C THR A 254 -8.95 1.74 0.71
N PHE A 255 -9.04 2.59 1.72
CA PHE A 255 -10.10 3.57 1.91
C PHE A 255 -9.49 4.96 1.89
N LEU A 256 -9.52 5.60 0.72
CA LEU A 256 -9.09 6.98 0.56
C LEU A 256 -10.06 7.92 1.28
N GLY A 257 -9.53 8.90 2.02
CA GLY A 257 -10.35 9.79 2.86
C GLY A 257 -10.68 9.23 4.25
N PHE A 258 -10.15 8.04 4.62
CA PHE A 258 -10.36 7.39 5.92
C PHE A 258 -9.11 7.38 6.82
N GLY A 259 -8.01 8.00 6.38
CA GLY A 259 -6.86 8.25 7.24
C GLY A 259 -7.18 9.22 8.37
N GLY A 260 -6.38 9.19 9.45
CA GLY A 260 -6.67 9.90 10.69
C GLY A 260 -6.89 11.41 10.53
N ASN A 261 -6.11 12.08 9.66
CA ASN A 261 -6.24 13.53 9.46
C ASN A 261 -7.46 13.89 8.59
N TYR A 262 -7.72 13.11 7.53
CA TYR A 262 -8.90 13.33 6.68
C TYR A 262 -10.21 13.00 7.40
N ALA A 263 -10.22 12.00 8.25
CA ALA A 263 -11.38 11.68 9.07
C ALA A 263 -11.67 12.85 10.05
N ARG A 264 -10.64 13.46 10.65
CA ARG A 264 -10.80 14.65 11.50
C ARG A 264 -11.35 15.82 10.69
N GLN A 265 -10.82 16.08 9.51
CA GLN A 265 -11.32 17.15 8.64
C GLN A 265 -12.79 16.94 8.26
N ARG A 266 -13.19 15.72 7.89
CA ARG A 266 -14.60 15.39 7.61
C ARG A 266 -15.52 15.65 8.82
N TYR A 267 -15.03 15.34 10.00
CA TYR A 267 -15.76 15.62 11.25
C TYR A 267 -15.90 17.13 11.49
N GLU A 268 -14.83 17.89 11.30
CA GLU A 268 -14.87 19.35 11.40
C GLU A 268 -15.83 19.98 10.38
N ASP A 269 -15.87 19.45 9.17
CA ASP A 269 -16.84 19.84 8.13
C ASP A 269 -18.28 19.57 8.58
N LEU A 270 -18.53 18.41 9.18
CA LEU A 270 -19.85 18.06 9.68
C LEU A 270 -20.32 19.00 10.77
N ILE A 271 -19.50 19.23 11.81
CA ILE A 271 -19.90 20.09 12.93
C ILE A 271 -20.05 21.55 12.50
N PHE A 272 -19.19 22.04 11.58
CA PHE A 272 -19.29 23.38 11.03
C PHE A 272 -20.61 23.57 10.26
N ASN A 273 -20.96 22.63 9.39
CA ASN A 273 -22.20 22.66 8.60
C ASN A 273 -23.43 22.57 9.51
N ASN A 274 -23.40 21.69 10.53
CA ASN A 274 -24.49 21.54 11.48
C ASN A 274 -24.70 22.81 12.32
N ALA A 275 -23.63 23.43 12.83
CA ALA A 275 -23.70 24.67 13.59
C ALA A 275 -24.22 25.82 12.70
N THR A 276 -23.73 25.94 11.47
CA THR A 276 -24.17 26.98 10.52
C THR A 276 -25.65 26.80 10.18
N ALA A 277 -26.11 25.56 9.96
CA ALA A 277 -27.52 25.26 9.69
C ALA A 277 -28.42 25.59 10.90
N ALA A 278 -27.98 25.21 12.12
CA ALA A 278 -28.69 25.52 13.35
C ALA A 278 -28.78 27.06 13.61
N ASN A 279 -27.72 27.79 13.35
CA ASN A 279 -27.65 29.24 13.55
C ASN A 279 -28.52 30.07 12.57
N ARG A 280 -29.07 29.43 11.51
CA ARG A 280 -30.11 30.04 10.66
C ARG A 280 -31.47 30.11 11.35
N LEU A 281 -31.66 29.35 12.42
CA LEU A 281 -32.91 29.37 13.20
C LEU A 281 -32.88 30.50 14.24
N PRO A 282 -33.99 31.25 14.44
CA PRO A 282 -34.06 32.33 15.43
C PRO A 282 -33.72 31.83 16.83
N GLY A 283 -32.81 32.54 17.51
CA GLY A 283 -32.44 32.25 18.90
C GLY A 283 -31.39 31.18 19.11
N GLN A 284 -30.91 30.53 18.05
CA GLN A 284 -29.79 29.60 18.12
C GLN A 284 -28.47 30.27 17.70
N HIS A 285 -27.48 30.26 18.59
CA HIS A 285 -26.16 30.88 18.39
C HIS A 285 -25.08 29.96 18.93
N MET A 286 -24.90 28.78 18.29
CA MET A 286 -23.88 27.81 18.70
C MET A 286 -22.56 28.08 17.97
N GLY A 287 -21.47 28.19 18.71
CA GLY A 287 -20.13 28.35 18.15
C GLY A 287 -19.81 29.75 17.59
N VAL A 288 -20.68 30.75 17.80
CA VAL A 288 -20.50 32.09 17.22
C VAL A 288 -19.37 32.88 17.92
N ASN A 289 -19.15 32.60 19.20
CA ASN A 289 -18.09 33.21 20.01
C ASN A 289 -17.66 32.29 21.16
N GLU A 290 -16.66 32.69 21.90
CA GLU A 290 -16.13 31.94 23.05
C GLU A 290 -17.13 31.78 24.21
N GLU A 291 -18.10 32.69 24.36
CA GLU A 291 -19.13 32.61 25.40
C GLU A 291 -20.20 31.55 25.07
N LYS A 292 -20.44 31.32 23.79
CA LYS A 292 -21.41 30.30 23.27
C LYS A 292 -20.75 29.34 22.30
N PRO A 293 -19.75 28.55 22.75
CA PRO A 293 -19.04 27.65 21.90
C PRO A 293 -19.92 26.47 21.45
N TYR A 294 -19.57 25.85 20.34
CA TYR A 294 -20.07 24.52 20.00
C TYR A 294 -19.47 23.50 20.97
N LEU A 295 -20.30 22.67 21.56
CA LEU A 295 -19.84 21.63 22.51
C LEU A 295 -19.42 20.37 21.72
N ASP A 296 -18.09 20.17 21.62
CA ASP A 296 -17.52 19.08 20.84
C ASP A 296 -17.21 17.85 21.74
N PRO A 297 -17.90 16.70 21.54
CA PRO A 297 -17.62 15.48 22.31
C PRO A 297 -16.29 14.85 21.97
N CYS A 298 -15.72 15.14 20.81
CA CYS A 298 -14.46 14.57 20.32
C CYS A 298 -13.20 15.35 20.72
N LEU A 299 -13.35 16.44 21.47
CA LEU A 299 -12.24 17.14 22.12
C LEU A 299 -12.21 16.82 23.61
N SER A 300 -11.01 16.72 24.20
CA SER A 300 -10.85 16.52 25.65
C SER A 300 -11.54 17.64 26.44
N LEU A 301 -11.92 17.32 27.66
CA LEU A 301 -12.69 18.22 28.52
C LEU A 301 -12.02 19.59 28.66
N GLU A 302 -12.81 20.65 28.46
CA GLU A 302 -12.40 22.06 28.55
C GLU A 302 -11.35 22.50 27.50
N THR A 303 -11.06 21.69 26.50
CA THR A 303 -10.25 22.13 25.36
C THR A 303 -10.99 23.20 24.57
N THR A 304 -10.32 24.28 24.22
CA THR A 304 -10.86 25.29 23.29
C THR A 304 -10.16 25.15 21.93
N ASP A 305 -10.93 25.28 20.85
CA ASP A 305 -10.43 25.27 19.48
C ASP A 305 -11.30 26.13 18.56
N THR A 306 -10.84 26.34 17.33
CA THR A 306 -11.60 27.10 16.32
C THR A 306 -11.48 26.43 14.97
N ILE A 307 -12.58 26.36 14.22
CA ILE A 307 -12.60 25.98 12.82
C ILE A 307 -12.87 27.23 11.98
N GLN A 308 -11.99 27.50 11.01
CA GLN A 308 -12.15 28.63 10.09
C GLN A 308 -12.50 28.12 8.69
N LYS A 309 -13.61 28.62 8.13
CA LYS A 309 -14.05 28.34 6.77
C LYS A 309 -14.80 29.54 6.19
N ASP A 310 -14.50 29.88 4.95
CA ASP A 310 -15.21 30.91 4.18
C ASP A 310 -15.46 32.19 5.00
N GLU A 311 -14.40 32.72 5.62
CA GLU A 311 -14.43 33.92 6.49
C GLU A 311 -15.26 33.76 7.79
N GLN A 312 -15.80 32.58 8.06
CA GLN A 312 -16.52 32.27 9.28
C GLN A 312 -15.65 31.48 10.26
N THR A 313 -15.77 31.80 11.55
CA THR A 313 -15.08 31.07 12.61
C THR A 313 -16.10 30.41 13.52
N LEU A 314 -15.95 29.09 13.69
CA LEU A 314 -16.70 28.31 14.67
C LEU A 314 -15.84 28.09 15.91
N HIS A 315 -16.29 28.59 17.07
CA HIS A 315 -15.62 28.37 18.34
C HIS A 315 -16.07 27.05 18.98
N LEU A 316 -15.11 26.21 19.38
CA LEU A 316 -15.35 24.89 19.96
C LEU A 316 -14.95 24.86 21.43
N LYS A 317 -15.68 24.05 22.21
CA LYS A 317 -15.31 23.67 23.57
C LYS A 317 -15.49 22.16 23.76
N GLY A 318 -14.42 21.48 24.14
CA GLY A 318 -14.44 20.06 24.41
C GLY A 318 -15.25 19.68 25.63
N VAL A 319 -16.11 18.66 25.48
CA VAL A 319 -16.86 18.06 26.59
C VAL A 319 -16.34 16.67 26.96
N GLY A 320 -15.40 16.13 26.20
CA GLY A 320 -14.68 14.91 26.53
C GLY A 320 -15.54 13.65 26.60
N ASN A 321 -16.53 13.52 25.71
CA ASN A 321 -17.45 12.38 25.71
C ASN A 321 -17.11 11.39 24.58
N PHE A 322 -16.27 10.43 24.90
CA PHE A 322 -15.82 9.39 23.94
C PHE A 322 -16.97 8.63 23.28
N ASP A 323 -17.99 8.22 24.05
CA ASP A 323 -19.09 7.41 23.50
C ASP A 323 -19.95 8.25 22.54
N GLU A 324 -20.22 9.51 22.85
CA GLU A 324 -20.93 10.42 21.94
C GLU A 324 -20.08 10.75 20.71
N CYS A 325 -18.75 10.89 20.87
CA CYS A 325 -17.82 11.04 19.75
C CYS A 325 -17.91 9.84 18.81
N CYS A 326 -17.80 8.61 19.33
CA CYS A 326 -17.98 7.37 18.55
C CYS A 326 -19.31 7.33 17.80
N LYS A 327 -20.40 7.71 18.45
CA LYS A 327 -21.75 7.76 17.86
C LYS A 327 -21.82 8.75 16.69
N GLN A 328 -21.21 9.93 16.83
CA GLN A 328 -21.22 10.97 15.78
C GLN A 328 -20.35 10.61 14.57
N ILE A 329 -19.24 9.90 14.77
CA ILE A 329 -18.32 9.53 13.68
C ILE A 329 -18.66 8.19 13.03
N ARG A 330 -19.37 7.29 13.70
CA ARG A 330 -19.77 5.98 13.15
C ARG A 330 -20.46 6.05 11.78
N PRO A 331 -21.34 7.02 11.49
CA PRO A 331 -21.93 7.17 10.16
C PRO A 331 -20.91 7.37 9.03
N PHE A 332 -19.69 7.87 9.34
CA PHE A 332 -18.64 8.04 8.33
C PHE A 332 -18.11 6.73 7.79
N LEU A 333 -18.29 5.61 8.50
CA LEU A 333 -17.94 4.29 8.00
C LEU A 333 -18.80 3.88 6.80
N ASN A 334 -19.98 4.50 6.62
CA ASN A 334 -20.90 4.20 5.52
C ASN A 334 -21.11 2.68 5.35
N LYS A 335 -21.34 2.00 6.47
CA LYS A 335 -21.47 0.55 6.50
C LYS A 335 -22.92 0.17 6.16
N GLY A 336 -23.10 -0.60 5.07
CA GLY A 336 -24.39 -1.20 4.71
C GLY A 336 -24.84 -2.28 5.72
N ASN A 337 -26.05 -2.76 5.56
CA ASN A 337 -26.63 -3.81 6.42
C ASN A 337 -26.11 -5.22 6.11
N GLU A 338 -25.27 -5.39 5.10
CA GLU A 338 -24.76 -6.70 4.69
C GLU A 338 -23.54 -7.10 5.55
N THR A 339 -23.60 -8.32 6.10
CA THR A 339 -22.57 -8.86 7.00
C THR A 339 -21.23 -9.13 6.33
N SER A 340 -21.23 -9.34 5.00
CA SER A 340 -20.04 -9.59 4.19
C SER A 340 -19.35 -8.31 3.72
N MET A 341 -19.90 -7.13 4.10
CA MET A 341 -19.31 -5.84 3.72
C MET A 341 -18.54 -5.24 4.88
N SER A 342 -17.37 -4.72 4.55
CA SER A 342 -16.65 -3.75 5.36
C SER A 342 -17.33 -2.39 5.26
N PHE A 343 -16.71 -1.34 5.76
CA PHE A 343 -17.24 0.01 5.58
C PHE A 343 -17.06 0.52 4.13
N ASN A 344 -17.76 1.58 3.77
CA ASN A 344 -17.78 2.21 2.45
C ASN A 344 -18.12 1.26 1.29
N GLY A 345 -18.95 0.25 1.54
CA GLY A 345 -19.43 -0.69 0.52
C GLY A 345 -18.38 -1.65 -0.04
N ALA A 346 -17.24 -1.78 0.61
CA ALA A 346 -16.19 -2.71 0.18
C ALA A 346 -16.50 -4.14 0.67
N TYR A 347 -16.44 -5.12 -0.24
CA TYR A 347 -16.50 -6.53 0.13
C TYR A 347 -15.30 -6.90 1.00
N GLN A 348 -15.51 -7.68 2.05
CA GLN A 348 -14.46 -8.21 2.91
C GLN A 348 -14.67 -9.70 3.14
N PRO A 349 -13.73 -10.57 2.71
CA PRO A 349 -13.74 -11.97 3.09
C PRO A 349 -13.75 -12.13 4.60
N PRO A 350 -14.44 -13.14 5.14
CA PRO A 350 -14.42 -13.43 6.57
C PRO A 350 -12.99 -13.61 7.07
N ILE A 351 -12.65 -12.94 8.19
CA ILE A 351 -11.38 -13.12 8.87
C ILE A 351 -11.53 -14.25 9.89
N ASP A 352 -10.68 -15.27 9.81
CA ASP A 352 -10.57 -16.28 10.86
C ASP A 352 -9.74 -15.70 12.03
N PHE A 353 -10.41 -14.97 12.91
CA PHE A 353 -9.76 -14.34 14.06
C PHE A 353 -9.10 -15.32 15.02
N TYR A 354 -9.50 -16.58 15.00
CA TYR A 354 -8.89 -17.62 15.84
C TYR A 354 -7.47 -17.98 15.36
N ASN A 355 -7.27 -18.06 14.05
CA ASN A 355 -6.01 -18.46 13.42
C ASN A 355 -5.27 -17.30 12.75
N SER A 356 -5.65 -16.05 12.97
CA SER A 356 -5.00 -14.89 12.40
C SER A 356 -4.18 -14.10 13.42
N GLU A 357 -3.20 -13.37 12.94
CA GLU A 357 -2.42 -12.39 13.68
C GLU A 357 -2.35 -11.11 12.84
N PHE A 358 -2.51 -9.95 13.46
CA PHE A 358 -2.48 -8.67 12.78
C PHE A 358 -1.50 -7.70 13.42
N TYR A 359 -0.95 -6.82 12.57
CA TYR A 359 -0.15 -5.67 13.01
C TYR A 359 -0.78 -4.37 12.53
N GLY A 360 -0.90 -3.41 13.44
CA GLY A 360 -1.37 -2.05 13.17
C GLY A 360 -0.21 -1.05 13.19
N PHE A 361 -0.09 -0.30 12.09
CA PHE A 361 0.98 0.68 11.89
C PHE A 361 0.44 2.10 11.81
N SER A 362 1.37 3.06 11.76
CA SER A 362 1.06 4.49 11.61
C SER A 362 0.12 4.97 12.71
N GLU A 363 -1.06 5.48 12.39
CA GLU A 363 -1.98 6.02 13.38
C GLU A 363 -2.48 4.96 14.39
N PHE A 364 -2.53 3.67 14.02
CA PHE A 364 -2.81 2.60 15.00
C PHE A 364 -1.77 2.53 16.11
N TYR A 365 -0.49 2.72 15.78
CA TYR A 365 0.58 2.80 16.78
C TYR A 365 0.57 4.15 17.50
N TYR A 366 0.47 5.25 16.76
CA TYR A 366 0.55 6.58 17.36
C TYR A 366 -0.60 6.86 18.34
N CYS A 367 -1.82 6.39 18.01
CA CYS A 367 -2.97 6.52 18.93
C CYS A 367 -2.82 5.68 20.20
N THR A 368 -2.17 4.53 20.12
CA THR A 368 -1.96 3.68 21.30
C THR A 368 -0.75 4.09 22.10
N GLU A 369 0.37 4.47 21.47
CA GLU A 369 1.64 4.70 22.16
C GLU A 369 1.88 6.15 22.54
N ASP A 370 1.71 7.12 21.61
CA ASP A 370 2.24 8.47 21.82
C ASP A 370 1.70 9.14 23.09
N VAL A 371 0.43 8.93 23.36
CA VAL A 371 -0.28 9.59 24.48
C VAL A 371 -0.76 8.59 25.54
N LEU A 372 -1.36 7.48 25.11
CA LEU A 372 -1.93 6.49 26.04
C LEU A 372 -0.88 5.54 26.61
N ARG A 373 0.32 5.45 26.00
CA ARG A 373 1.43 4.57 26.40
C ARG A 373 1.03 3.09 26.44
N MET A 374 0.28 2.65 25.45
CA MET A 374 -0.32 1.32 25.30
C MET A 374 0.10 0.63 24.00
N GLY A 375 1.22 1.04 23.38
CA GLY A 375 1.76 0.39 22.18
C GLY A 375 2.12 -1.08 22.44
N GLY A 376 2.13 -1.88 21.39
CA GLY A 376 2.36 -3.33 21.48
C GLY A 376 1.06 -4.12 21.42
N GLN A 377 0.85 -5.04 22.34
CA GLN A 377 -0.35 -5.87 22.37
C GLN A 377 -1.60 -5.02 22.57
N TYR A 378 -2.53 -5.08 21.60
CA TYR A 378 -3.79 -4.36 21.67
C TYR A 378 -4.84 -5.15 22.46
N ASP A 379 -5.52 -4.47 23.38
CA ASP A 379 -6.68 -4.95 24.11
C ASP A 379 -7.81 -3.92 23.94
N GLY A 380 -8.86 -4.27 23.22
CA GLY A 380 -9.94 -3.33 22.87
C GLY A 380 -10.72 -2.82 24.07
N ILE A 381 -10.85 -3.63 25.14
CA ILE A 381 -11.56 -3.25 26.38
C ILE A 381 -10.73 -2.24 27.16
N VAL A 382 -9.45 -2.54 27.37
CA VAL A 382 -8.51 -1.67 28.10
C VAL A 382 -8.27 -0.37 27.32
N TYR A 383 -8.10 -0.47 26.00
CA TYR A 383 -7.95 0.70 25.11
C TYR A 383 -9.15 1.64 25.19
N LYS A 384 -10.38 1.09 25.07
CA LYS A 384 -11.61 1.88 25.16
C LYS A 384 -11.70 2.63 26.48
N LYS A 385 -11.35 1.98 27.59
CA LYS A 385 -11.32 2.60 28.91
C LYS A 385 -10.30 3.75 28.96
N ALA A 386 -9.08 3.50 28.52
CA ALA A 386 -8.02 4.53 28.52
C ALA A 386 -8.38 5.72 27.64
N ALA A 387 -8.99 5.48 26.46
CA ALA A 387 -9.46 6.53 25.58
C ALA A 387 -10.58 7.37 26.21
N LYS A 388 -11.55 6.75 26.91
CA LYS A 388 -12.59 7.44 27.67
C LYS A 388 -12.00 8.31 28.78
N ASP A 389 -11.09 7.76 29.57
CA ASP A 389 -10.43 8.46 30.64
C ASP A 389 -9.62 9.65 30.12
N TYR A 390 -8.95 9.49 28.96
CA TYR A 390 -8.24 10.58 28.30
C TYR A 390 -9.19 11.68 27.85
N CYS A 391 -10.26 11.36 27.13
CA CYS A 391 -11.25 12.34 26.66
C CYS A 391 -11.85 13.14 27.82
N ALA A 392 -12.17 12.48 28.94
CA ALA A 392 -12.74 13.09 30.12
C ALA A 392 -11.71 13.91 30.96
N THR A 393 -10.43 13.85 30.62
CA THR A 393 -9.39 14.60 31.32
C THR A 393 -9.38 16.07 30.86
N LYS A 394 -9.28 17.00 31.81
CA LYS A 394 -9.22 18.45 31.53
C LYS A 394 -7.97 18.78 30.71
N TRP A 395 -8.13 19.66 29.74
CA TRP A 395 -7.04 20.13 28.89
C TRP A 395 -5.85 20.70 29.69
N ALA A 396 -6.13 21.47 30.75
CA ALA A 396 -5.07 21.99 31.61
C ALA A 396 -4.21 20.89 32.23
N THR A 397 -4.82 19.77 32.66
CA THR A 397 -4.11 18.61 33.19
C THR A 397 -3.30 17.89 32.10
N LEU A 398 -3.83 17.79 30.87
CA LEU A 398 -3.09 17.21 29.75
C LEU A 398 -1.86 18.02 29.38
N LYS A 399 -1.98 19.35 29.37
CA LYS A 399 -0.84 20.26 29.15
C LYS A 399 0.21 20.14 30.25
N GLU A 400 -0.21 20.10 31.52
CA GLU A 400 0.72 19.89 32.63
C GLU A 400 1.50 18.56 32.46
N ARG A 401 0.81 17.47 32.09
CA ARG A 401 1.47 16.19 31.82
C ARG A 401 2.45 16.30 30.66
N PHE A 402 2.11 17.05 29.61
CA PHE A 402 2.98 17.29 28.47
C PHE A 402 4.25 18.06 28.88
N ASP A 403 4.10 19.14 29.62
CA ASP A 403 5.21 19.97 30.11
C ASP A 403 6.15 19.16 31.02
N ARG A 404 5.62 18.14 31.71
CA ARG A 404 6.39 17.18 32.54
C ARG A 404 6.97 16.00 31.75
N ASN A 405 6.87 15.97 30.41
CA ASN A 405 7.35 14.90 29.53
C ASN A 405 6.79 13.50 29.90
N LEU A 406 5.52 13.39 30.27
CA LEU A 406 4.88 12.12 30.64
C LEU A 406 4.33 11.35 29.41
N PHE A 407 4.39 11.93 28.23
CA PHE A 407 4.01 11.33 26.98
C PHE A 407 5.24 10.86 26.18
N SER A 408 5.02 10.24 25.01
CA SER A 408 6.10 9.89 24.09
C SER A 408 6.85 11.16 23.61
N SER A 409 8.12 11.01 23.27
CA SER A 409 8.90 12.10 22.65
C SER A 409 8.36 12.53 21.28
N HIS A 410 7.49 11.76 20.67
CA HIS A 410 6.81 12.08 19.41
C HIS A 410 5.49 12.83 19.62
N ALA A 411 4.96 12.88 20.85
CA ALA A 411 3.75 13.61 21.15
C ALA A 411 4.01 15.13 21.12
N ASP A 412 3.16 15.85 20.42
CA ASP A 412 3.10 17.31 20.42
C ASP A 412 1.70 17.79 20.85
N LEU A 413 1.52 19.09 21.02
CA LEU A 413 0.24 19.65 21.44
C LEU A 413 -0.88 19.40 20.42
N TYR A 414 -0.55 19.30 19.14
CA TYR A 414 -1.50 18.97 18.09
C TYR A 414 -2.02 17.54 18.28
N ARG A 415 -1.11 16.59 18.51
CA ARG A 415 -1.48 15.19 18.80
C ARG A 415 -2.34 15.08 20.04
N LEU A 416 -1.98 15.79 21.11
CA LEU A 416 -2.78 15.79 22.34
C LEU A 416 -4.20 16.29 22.11
N LYS A 417 -4.37 17.36 21.31
CA LYS A 417 -5.67 17.93 21.00
C LYS A 417 -6.55 16.92 20.24
N ASP A 418 -5.98 16.28 19.24
CA ASP A 418 -6.69 15.36 18.36
C ASP A 418 -6.87 13.94 18.94
N GLN A 419 -6.17 13.61 20.01
CA GLN A 419 -6.12 12.23 20.55
C GLN A 419 -7.51 11.68 20.88
N CYS A 420 -8.41 12.47 21.46
CA CYS A 420 -9.77 11.99 21.77
C CYS A 420 -10.51 11.56 20.49
N PHE A 421 -10.51 12.40 19.45
CA PHE A 421 -11.09 12.07 18.14
C PHE A 421 -10.44 10.85 17.53
N LYS A 422 -9.10 10.84 17.44
CA LYS A 422 -8.34 9.76 16.79
C LYS A 422 -8.51 8.42 17.50
N SER A 423 -8.61 8.45 18.84
CA SER A 423 -8.91 7.26 19.62
C SER A 423 -10.30 6.70 19.32
N ALA A 424 -11.31 7.56 19.21
CA ALA A 424 -12.66 7.17 18.85
C ALA A 424 -12.71 6.63 17.41
N TRP A 425 -12.00 7.30 16.48
CA TRP A 425 -11.93 6.88 15.09
C TRP A 425 -11.27 5.50 14.93
N MET A 426 -10.12 5.28 15.56
CA MET A 426 -9.45 3.97 15.56
C MET A 426 -10.35 2.87 16.14
N HIS A 427 -11.06 3.14 17.23
CA HIS A 427 -12.00 2.19 17.84
C HIS A 427 -13.14 1.83 16.88
N GLU A 428 -13.77 2.83 16.25
CA GLU A 428 -14.86 2.60 15.31
C GLU A 428 -14.39 1.86 14.04
N VAL A 429 -13.22 2.21 13.51
CA VAL A 429 -12.63 1.50 12.35
C VAL A 429 -12.40 0.03 12.65
N LEU A 430 -11.81 -0.29 13.81
CA LEU A 430 -11.50 -1.68 14.17
C LEU A 430 -12.79 -2.49 14.42
N HIS A 431 -13.63 -2.02 15.33
CA HIS A 431 -14.71 -2.84 15.88
C HIS A 431 -16.02 -2.69 15.10
N SER A 432 -16.36 -1.48 14.67
CA SER A 432 -17.59 -1.24 13.86
C SER A 432 -17.31 -1.36 12.35
N GLY A 433 -16.10 -1.07 11.89
CA GLY A 433 -15.69 -1.13 10.50
C GLY A 433 -15.26 -2.54 10.06
N PHE A 434 -14.11 -2.99 10.53
CA PHE A 434 -13.52 -4.28 10.18
C PHE A 434 -14.04 -5.47 10.98
N ASN A 435 -14.91 -5.26 11.96
CA ASN A 435 -15.51 -6.29 12.83
C ASN A 435 -14.49 -7.07 13.69
N PHE A 436 -13.38 -6.45 14.07
CA PHE A 436 -12.48 -7.07 15.05
C PHE A 436 -13.23 -7.25 16.39
N PRO A 437 -13.23 -8.47 16.98
CA PRO A 437 -13.78 -8.67 18.31
C PRO A 437 -13.07 -7.77 19.34
N THR A 438 -13.80 -7.29 20.34
CA THR A 438 -13.20 -6.43 21.37
C THR A 438 -12.23 -7.18 22.29
N ASP A 439 -12.35 -8.50 22.35
CA ASP A 439 -11.49 -9.44 23.07
C ASP A 439 -10.42 -10.08 22.19
N TYR A 440 -10.25 -9.62 20.94
CA TYR A 440 -9.23 -10.13 20.03
C TYR A 440 -7.83 -9.78 20.51
N SER A 441 -7.05 -10.79 20.87
CA SER A 441 -5.75 -10.64 21.52
C SER A 441 -4.55 -10.73 20.56
N ASN A 442 -4.76 -11.01 19.26
CA ASN A 442 -3.68 -11.21 18.30
C ASN A 442 -3.46 -9.99 17.39
N LEU A 443 -3.86 -8.79 17.84
CA LEU A 443 -3.52 -7.51 17.21
C LEU A 443 -2.39 -6.87 18.00
N LYS A 444 -1.33 -6.50 17.30
CA LYS A 444 -0.20 -5.73 17.87
C LYS A 444 -0.08 -4.38 17.14
N THR A 445 0.17 -3.33 17.87
CA THR A 445 0.50 -2.02 17.29
C THR A 445 1.99 -1.77 17.39
N ALA A 446 2.63 -1.39 16.31
CA ALA A 446 4.08 -1.24 16.27
C ALA A 446 4.53 -0.15 15.30
N GLN A 447 5.61 0.54 15.64
CA GLN A 447 6.40 1.36 14.74
C GLN A 447 7.65 0.59 14.28
N LEU A 448 8.25 -0.16 15.20
CA LEU A 448 9.45 -0.94 14.99
C LEU A 448 9.17 -2.41 15.29
N ILE A 449 9.69 -3.31 14.47
CA ILE A 449 9.77 -4.73 14.78
C ILE A 449 11.23 -5.13 14.66
N TYR A 450 11.77 -5.75 15.72
CA TYR A 450 13.19 -6.07 15.82
C TYR A 450 14.12 -4.88 15.54
N ASP A 451 13.78 -3.70 16.07
CA ASP A 451 14.50 -2.42 15.86
C ASP A 451 14.54 -1.94 14.40
N LYS A 452 13.72 -2.52 13.52
CA LYS A 452 13.54 -2.09 12.14
C LYS A 452 12.24 -1.29 12.02
N GLU A 453 12.32 -0.10 11.48
CA GLU A 453 11.14 0.65 11.09
C GLU A 453 10.44 -0.09 9.95
N ILE A 454 9.18 -0.49 10.18
CA ILE A 454 8.41 -1.21 9.19
C ILE A 454 7.81 -0.19 8.23
N GLN A 455 8.30 -0.24 7.02
CA GLN A 455 7.89 0.64 5.94
C GLN A 455 7.41 -0.20 4.76
N TRP A 456 6.32 0.19 4.14
CA TRP A 456 5.85 -0.42 2.91
C TRP A 456 6.92 -0.36 1.79
N THR A 457 7.85 0.59 1.88
CA THR A 457 8.97 0.75 0.94
C THR A 457 9.93 -0.46 0.93
N LEU A 458 10.09 -1.19 2.05
CA LEU A 458 10.84 -2.44 2.07
C LEU A 458 10.15 -3.52 1.22
N GLY A 459 8.83 -3.66 1.35
CA GLY A 459 8.08 -4.58 0.51
C GLY A 459 8.06 -4.16 -0.96
N ALA A 460 8.02 -2.86 -1.22
CA ALA A 460 8.11 -2.32 -2.57
C ALA A 460 9.44 -2.67 -3.24
N ILE A 461 10.57 -2.43 -2.55
CA ILE A 461 11.89 -2.76 -3.12
C ILE A 461 12.03 -4.27 -3.32
N LEU A 462 11.63 -5.11 -2.35
CA LEU A 462 11.67 -6.55 -2.49
C LEU A 462 10.85 -7.02 -3.70
N TYR A 463 9.63 -6.53 -3.86
CA TYR A 463 8.77 -6.89 -4.98
C TYR A 463 9.32 -6.42 -6.34
N LYS A 464 9.76 -5.17 -6.42
CA LYS A 464 10.27 -4.58 -7.68
C LYS A 464 11.61 -5.15 -8.12
N THR A 465 12.43 -5.61 -7.18
CA THR A 465 13.77 -6.18 -7.46
C THR A 465 13.79 -7.70 -7.51
N ARG A 466 12.67 -8.40 -7.27
CA ARG A 466 12.61 -9.87 -7.16
C ARG A 466 13.19 -10.65 -8.34
N PHE A 467 13.24 -10.06 -9.53
CA PHE A 467 13.81 -10.69 -10.73
C PHE A 467 15.28 -10.30 -11.01
N LEU A 468 15.89 -9.41 -10.21
CA LEU A 468 17.30 -9.06 -10.39
C LEU A 468 18.25 -10.26 -10.25
N PRO A 469 18.00 -11.25 -9.37
CA PRO A 469 18.84 -12.45 -9.30
C PRO A 469 18.98 -13.19 -10.62
N LEU A 470 17.93 -13.19 -11.46
CA LEU A 470 17.98 -13.84 -12.79
C LEU A 470 19.01 -13.19 -13.70
N ARG A 471 19.23 -11.88 -13.59
CA ARG A 471 20.28 -11.16 -14.34
C ARG A 471 21.67 -11.63 -13.92
N ASP A 472 21.89 -11.78 -12.63
CA ASP A 472 23.20 -12.17 -12.07
C ASP A 472 23.52 -13.64 -12.43
N LEU A 473 22.56 -14.54 -12.29
CA LEU A 473 22.68 -15.95 -12.72
C LEU A 473 22.95 -16.05 -14.24
N ARG A 474 22.36 -15.18 -15.05
CA ARG A 474 22.57 -15.15 -16.49
C ARG A 474 23.97 -14.66 -16.84
N GLN A 475 24.52 -13.68 -16.11
CA GLN A 475 25.90 -13.22 -16.30
C GLN A 475 26.92 -14.32 -15.95
N ASP A 476 26.69 -15.09 -14.89
CA ASP A 476 27.52 -16.22 -14.51
C ASP A 476 27.44 -17.37 -15.51
N ALA A 477 26.25 -17.67 -16.03
CA ALA A 477 26.07 -18.66 -17.07
C ALA A 477 26.81 -18.29 -18.38
N ILE A 478 26.88 -17.00 -18.71
CA ILE A 478 27.68 -16.49 -19.84
C ILE A 478 29.18 -16.66 -19.56
N ARG A 479 29.62 -16.39 -18.32
CA ARG A 479 31.02 -16.58 -17.91
C ARG A 479 31.46 -18.04 -17.90
N THR A 480 30.52 -18.97 -17.58
CA THR A 480 30.78 -20.41 -17.48
C THR A 480 30.52 -21.18 -18.77
N ASN A 481 30.25 -20.52 -19.89
CA ASN A 481 30.05 -21.11 -21.22
C ASN A 481 28.93 -22.18 -21.34
N HIS A 482 27.93 -22.13 -20.46
CA HIS A 482 26.78 -23.06 -20.55
C HIS A 482 25.49 -22.39 -21.04
N SER A 483 25.29 -22.43 -22.35
CA SER A 483 24.14 -21.89 -23.08
C SER A 483 22.83 -22.69 -22.96
N SER A 484 22.66 -23.56 -21.97
CA SER A 484 21.47 -24.41 -21.84
C SER A 484 20.18 -23.62 -21.52
N TRP A 485 20.27 -22.46 -20.89
CA TRP A 485 19.13 -21.64 -20.50
C TRP A 485 18.41 -20.93 -21.66
N LEU A 486 19.15 -20.64 -22.73
CA LEU A 486 18.59 -19.96 -23.91
C LEU A 486 17.64 -20.85 -24.73
N ARG A 487 17.62 -22.16 -24.48
CA ARG A 487 16.81 -23.13 -25.25
C ARG A 487 15.36 -23.26 -24.75
N VAL A 488 15.03 -22.74 -23.59
CA VAL A 488 13.70 -22.93 -22.97
C VAL A 488 12.77 -21.72 -23.21
N SER A 489 13.30 -20.55 -23.59
CA SER A 489 12.45 -19.39 -23.91
C SER A 489 11.79 -19.55 -25.27
N PHE A 490 10.47 -19.37 -25.34
CA PHE A 490 9.66 -19.37 -26.57
C PHE A 490 10.26 -18.46 -27.66
N VAL A 491 10.77 -17.29 -27.26
CA VAL A 491 11.36 -16.30 -28.19
C VAL A 491 12.69 -16.75 -28.76
N TYR A 492 13.44 -17.59 -28.07
CA TYR A 492 14.75 -18.13 -28.51
C TYR A 492 14.68 -19.55 -29.05
N ASN A 493 13.51 -20.17 -29.03
CA ASN A 493 13.32 -21.47 -29.68
C ASN A 493 12.96 -21.24 -31.15
N HIS A 494 14.00 -21.18 -32.00
CA HIS A 494 13.83 -20.97 -33.45
C HIS A 494 12.86 -21.96 -34.09
N TYR A 495 12.84 -23.20 -33.64
CA TYR A 495 11.91 -24.20 -34.17
C TYR A 495 10.45 -23.88 -33.85
N LEU A 496 10.18 -23.41 -32.64
CA LEU A 496 8.84 -23.03 -32.21
C LEU A 496 8.39 -21.73 -32.91
N PHE A 497 9.33 -20.78 -33.06
CA PHE A 497 9.08 -19.56 -33.82
C PHE A 497 8.74 -19.85 -35.27
N PHE A 498 9.55 -20.68 -35.94
CA PHE A 498 9.27 -21.10 -37.31
C PHE A 498 7.98 -21.92 -37.43
N ALA A 499 7.67 -22.80 -36.49
CA ALA A 499 6.41 -23.53 -36.47
C ALA A 499 5.21 -22.60 -36.41
N CYS A 500 5.22 -21.61 -35.51
CA CYS A 500 4.17 -20.59 -35.43
C CYS A 500 4.07 -19.77 -36.71
N PHE A 501 5.20 -19.37 -37.29
CA PHE A 501 5.23 -18.62 -38.54
C PHE A 501 4.61 -19.43 -39.70
N PHE A 502 4.94 -20.75 -39.81
CA PHE A 502 4.36 -21.63 -40.81
C PHE A 502 2.87 -21.85 -40.62
N VAL A 503 2.38 -21.96 -39.39
CA VAL A 503 0.94 -22.09 -39.11
C VAL A 503 0.19 -20.80 -39.55
N VAL A 504 0.72 -19.64 -39.25
CA VAL A 504 0.13 -18.37 -39.70
C VAL A 504 0.14 -18.26 -41.22
N LEU A 505 1.27 -18.58 -41.85
CA LEU A 505 1.40 -18.56 -43.32
C LEU A 505 0.42 -19.50 -43.98
N LEU A 506 0.30 -20.75 -43.47
CA LEU A 506 -0.67 -21.73 -43.95
C LEU A 506 -2.11 -21.24 -43.81
N ALA A 507 -2.46 -20.60 -42.68
CA ALA A 507 -3.79 -20.05 -42.47
C ALA A 507 -4.10 -18.94 -43.48
N ILE A 508 -3.12 -18.07 -43.78
CA ILE A 508 -3.27 -17.01 -44.80
C ILE A 508 -3.45 -17.64 -46.20
N ILE A 509 -2.65 -18.66 -46.56
CA ILE A 509 -2.77 -19.34 -47.84
C ILE A 509 -4.15 -19.99 -47.97
N LEU A 510 -4.61 -20.71 -46.97
CA LEU A 510 -5.92 -21.35 -46.98
C LEU A 510 -7.05 -20.31 -47.09
N TYR A 511 -6.92 -19.17 -46.41
CA TYR A 511 -7.86 -18.07 -46.51
C TYR A 511 -7.92 -17.49 -47.93
N VAL A 512 -6.76 -17.25 -48.56
CA VAL A 512 -6.68 -16.76 -49.94
C VAL A 512 -7.26 -17.77 -50.93
N LEU A 513 -6.96 -19.05 -50.75
CA LEU A 513 -7.51 -20.13 -51.59
C LEU A 513 -9.04 -20.20 -51.44
N ARG A 514 -9.56 -20.05 -50.22
CA ARG A 514 -11.01 -19.99 -49.97
C ARG A 514 -11.65 -18.81 -50.66
N LEU A 515 -11.07 -17.61 -50.58
CA LEU A 515 -11.55 -16.41 -51.25
C LEU A 515 -11.56 -16.60 -52.79
N ARG A 516 -10.46 -17.16 -53.33
CA ARG A 516 -10.39 -17.47 -54.80
C ARG A 516 -11.46 -18.49 -55.21
N ARG A 517 -11.75 -19.50 -54.38
CA ARG A 517 -12.81 -20.48 -54.64
C ARG A 517 -14.20 -19.83 -54.63
N ILE A 518 -14.45 -18.94 -53.67
CA ILE A 518 -15.70 -18.20 -53.59
C ILE A 518 -15.85 -17.31 -54.83
N HIS A 519 -14.82 -16.55 -55.18
CA HIS A 519 -14.84 -15.65 -56.33
C HIS A 519 -15.08 -16.41 -57.66
N ARG A 520 -14.45 -17.57 -57.84
CA ARG A 520 -14.69 -18.44 -59.01
C ARG A 520 -16.13 -18.96 -59.05
N ARG A 521 -16.72 -19.33 -57.93
CA ARG A 521 -18.13 -19.75 -57.87
C ARG A 521 -19.08 -18.59 -58.20
N THR A 522 -18.84 -17.43 -57.68
CA THR A 522 -19.65 -16.23 -57.97
C THR A 522 -19.53 -15.86 -59.44
N GLN A 523 -18.36 -15.97 -60.08
CA GLN A 523 -18.19 -15.76 -61.53
C GLN A 523 -18.92 -16.81 -62.35
N GLN A 524 -18.89 -18.08 -61.96
CA GLN A 524 -19.66 -19.13 -62.62
C GLN A 524 -21.18 -18.90 -62.52
N GLU A 525 -21.66 -18.50 -61.34
CA GLU A 525 -23.07 -18.15 -61.14
C GLU A 525 -23.51 -16.97 -62.00
N LEU A 526 -22.64 -15.95 -62.12
CA LEU A 526 -22.88 -14.81 -63.02
C LEU A 526 -22.92 -15.21 -64.50
N GLN A 527 -22.00 -16.11 -64.95
CA GLN A 527 -22.04 -16.64 -66.33
C GLN A 527 -23.31 -17.44 -66.61
N TRP A 528 -23.76 -18.29 -65.65
CA TRP A 528 -25.03 -19.03 -65.82
C TRP A 528 -26.24 -18.09 -65.88
N LEU A 529 -26.21 -16.98 -65.20
CA LEU A 529 -27.29 -15.96 -65.27
C LEU A 529 -27.28 -15.23 -66.62
N GLU A 530 -26.10 -14.83 -67.14
CA GLU A 530 -25.94 -14.21 -68.45
C GLU A 530 -26.34 -15.17 -69.61
N GLU A 531 -25.96 -16.48 -69.56
CA GLU A 531 -26.39 -17.48 -70.51
C GLU A 531 -27.90 -17.80 -70.40
N GLY A 532 -28.49 -17.72 -69.18
CA GLY A 532 -29.94 -17.87 -68.98
C GLY A 532 -30.76 -16.73 -69.54
N GLU A 533 -30.27 -15.49 -69.46
CA GLU A 533 -30.94 -14.31 -70.06
C GLU A 533 -30.88 -14.33 -71.60
N SER A 534 -29.76 -14.81 -72.17
CA SER A 534 -29.66 -14.88 -73.64
C SER A 534 -30.61 -15.93 -74.25
N LEU A 535 -30.98 -16.98 -73.54
CA LEU A 535 -31.94 -18.00 -73.97
C LEU A 535 -33.42 -17.56 -73.82
N THR A 536 -33.69 -16.50 -73.05
CA THR A 536 -35.06 -15.94 -72.91
C THR A 536 -35.35 -14.84 -73.89
N GLU A 537 -34.33 -14.27 -74.56
CA GLU A 537 -34.52 -13.27 -75.64
C GLU A 537 -34.69 -13.92 -77.06
N GLU A 538 -34.41 -15.22 -77.23
CA GLU A 538 -34.61 -15.95 -78.49
C GLU A 538 -35.87 -16.83 -78.52
N ALA A 539 -36.72 -16.77 -77.46
CA ALA A 539 -38.03 -17.45 -77.41
C ALA A 539 -39.17 -16.42 -77.42
#